data_95e9626a44db5ef8f4c865b311a3d822
#
_entry.id   95e9626a44db5ef8f4c865b311a3d822
#
_cell.length_a   1.000
_cell.length_b   1.000
_cell.length_c   1.000
_cell.angle_alpha   90.00
_cell.angle_beta   90.00
_cell.angle_gamma   90.00
#
_symmetry.space_group_name_H-M   'P 1'
#
loop_
_entity.id
_entity.type
_entity.pdbx_description
1 polymer ?
#
loop_
_entity_poly.entity_id
_entity_poly.type
_entity_poly.pdbx_seq_one_letter_code
_entity_poly.pdbx_strand_id
1 'polypeptide(L)'
;MKQFASIAVLISLLITGINAQAIEVGDHLVLGELRSVQGQTYSESHWKQRHTVVQVWATWCSYCRKQNVHLEQLVQKIPVNQLNIITISIDKTASPVKAYLAKNSYTFPVVMMTPELAKAIGKRRGVPEVYVLNPQGKVVQKDYGLMVDLDFFELARYAEKQK
;
A
#
# COMPACT_ATOMS: atom_id res chain seq x y z
N MET A 1 -35.34 -61.98 3.91
CA MET A 1 -35.60 -60.54 3.92
C MET A 1 -34.33 -59.83 4.40
N LYS A 2 -33.59 -59.23 3.48
CA LYS A 2 -32.34 -58.54 3.79
C LYS A 2 -32.62 -57.02 3.67
N GLN A 3 -32.55 -56.30 4.80
CA GLN A 3 -32.68 -54.83 4.84
C GLN A 3 -31.33 -54.22 4.47
N PHE A 4 -31.29 -53.43 3.37
CA PHE A 4 -30.15 -52.57 3.02
C PHE A 4 -30.36 -51.22 3.72
N ALA A 5 -29.55 -50.94 4.71
CA ALA A 5 -29.48 -49.63 5.34
C ALA A 5 -28.64 -48.70 4.45
N SER A 6 -29.31 -47.74 3.80
CA SER A 6 -28.65 -46.67 3.05
C SER A 6 -28.06 -45.62 4.03
N ILE A 7 -26.75 -45.58 4.14
CA ILE A 7 -26.05 -44.53 4.87
C ILE A 7 -25.88 -43.33 3.92
N ALA A 8 -26.71 -42.32 4.11
CA ALA A 8 -26.55 -41.04 3.44
C ALA A 8 -25.42 -40.23 4.13
N VAL A 9 -24.26 -40.20 3.49
CA VAL A 9 -23.15 -39.34 3.94
C VAL A 9 -23.45 -37.90 3.50
N LEU A 10 -23.87 -37.08 4.46
CA LEU A 10 -23.99 -35.63 4.30
C LEU A 10 -22.59 -35.03 4.30
N ILE A 11 -22.03 -34.77 3.12
CA ILE A 11 -20.82 -33.96 2.95
C ILE A 11 -21.22 -32.51 3.12
N SER A 12 -21.04 -32.00 4.33
CA SER A 12 -21.15 -30.56 4.63
C SER A 12 -19.95 -29.85 4.01
N LEU A 13 -20.14 -29.21 2.84
CA LEU A 13 -19.15 -28.29 2.27
C LEU A 13 -19.08 -27.07 3.20
N LEU A 14 -18.08 -27.03 4.06
CA LEU A 14 -17.65 -25.81 4.74
C LEU A 14 -17.05 -24.87 3.68
N ILE A 15 -17.90 -24.03 3.08
CA ILE A 15 -17.45 -22.90 2.28
C ILE A 15 -16.85 -21.90 3.27
N THR A 16 -15.55 -22.00 3.52
CA THR A 16 -14.78 -20.96 4.19
C THR A 16 -14.74 -19.78 3.25
N GLY A 17 -15.68 -18.85 3.41
CA GLY A 17 -15.64 -17.58 2.72
C GLY A 17 -14.34 -16.88 3.06
N ILE A 18 -13.46 -16.70 2.06
CA ILE A 18 -12.25 -15.88 2.19
C ILE A 18 -12.74 -14.43 2.33
N ASN A 19 -13.03 -14.01 3.55
CA ASN A 19 -13.22 -12.60 3.84
C ASN A 19 -11.86 -11.94 3.62
N ALA A 20 -11.74 -11.12 2.58
CA ALA A 20 -10.57 -10.27 2.38
C ALA A 20 -10.50 -9.28 3.54
N GLN A 21 -9.80 -9.67 4.58
CA GLN A 21 -9.57 -8.85 5.76
C GLN A 21 -8.62 -7.71 5.40
N ALA A 22 -8.82 -6.52 6.00
CA ALA A 22 -7.86 -5.43 5.88
C ALA A 22 -6.51 -5.85 6.46
N ILE A 23 -5.43 -5.47 5.78
CA ILE A 23 -4.09 -5.65 6.34
C ILE A 23 -3.91 -4.77 7.58
N GLU A 24 -3.32 -5.31 8.64
CA GLU A 24 -3.11 -4.63 9.91
C GLU A 24 -1.63 -4.63 10.33
N VAL A 25 -1.31 -3.88 11.38
CA VAL A 25 0.05 -3.89 11.95
C VAL A 25 0.39 -5.31 12.41
N GLY A 26 1.55 -5.79 11.97
CA GLY A 26 1.99 -7.17 12.21
C GLY A 26 1.86 -8.09 11.01
N ASP A 27 0.96 -7.77 10.06
CA ASP A 27 0.80 -8.52 8.82
C ASP A 27 1.95 -8.24 7.84
N HIS A 28 2.01 -8.99 6.75
CA HIS A 28 3.00 -8.81 5.69
C HIS A 28 2.34 -8.28 4.41
N LEU A 29 2.91 -7.21 3.86
CA LEU A 29 2.58 -6.69 2.54
C LEU A 29 3.74 -6.95 1.58
N VAL A 30 3.52 -7.85 0.64
CA VAL A 30 4.49 -8.13 -0.44
C VAL A 30 4.17 -7.20 -1.61
N LEU A 31 5.09 -6.28 -1.89
CA LEU A 31 4.94 -5.32 -2.99
C LEU A 31 5.31 -5.94 -4.36
N GLY A 32 6.22 -6.94 -4.37
CA GLY A 32 6.70 -7.55 -5.61
C GLY A 32 7.47 -6.56 -6.51
N GLU A 33 7.49 -6.86 -7.82
CA GLU A 33 7.97 -5.92 -8.81
C GLU A 33 6.87 -4.91 -9.16
N LEU A 34 7.20 -3.61 -9.12
CA LEU A 34 6.27 -2.53 -9.40
C LEU A 34 6.82 -1.61 -10.49
N ARG A 35 5.95 -1.17 -11.40
CA ARG A 35 6.27 -0.15 -12.40
C ARG A 35 5.46 1.12 -12.16
N SER A 36 6.16 2.23 -11.97
CA SER A 36 5.51 3.52 -11.74
C SER A 36 4.90 4.10 -13.02
N VAL A 37 3.95 5.02 -12.87
CA VAL A 37 3.36 5.76 -13.98
C VAL A 37 4.38 6.68 -14.66
N GLN A 38 5.48 7.00 -13.98
CA GLN A 38 6.62 7.73 -14.51
C GLN A 38 7.57 6.84 -15.33
N GLY A 39 7.37 5.50 -15.34
CA GLY A 39 8.11 4.54 -16.14
C GLY A 39 9.25 3.82 -15.42
N GLN A 40 9.53 4.14 -14.17
CA GLN A 40 10.56 3.46 -13.38
C GLN A 40 10.06 2.10 -12.87
N THR A 41 10.92 1.08 -12.94
CA THR A 41 10.65 -0.25 -12.39
C THR A 41 11.42 -0.44 -11.08
N TYR A 42 10.73 -0.94 -10.07
CA TYR A 42 11.26 -1.28 -8.75
C TYR A 42 11.18 -2.80 -8.58
N SER A 43 12.32 -3.45 -8.43
CA SER A 43 12.38 -4.89 -8.18
C SER A 43 11.90 -5.25 -6.77
N GLU A 44 11.53 -6.50 -6.56
CA GLU A 44 11.19 -6.98 -5.22
C GLU A 44 12.33 -6.76 -4.20
N SER A 45 13.59 -6.94 -4.63
CA SER A 45 14.76 -6.71 -3.77
C SER A 45 14.93 -5.26 -3.32
N HIS A 46 14.36 -4.29 -4.07
CA HIS A 46 14.38 -2.88 -3.68
C HIS A 46 13.70 -2.64 -2.34
N TRP A 47 12.59 -3.33 -2.07
CA TRP A 47 11.81 -3.16 -0.84
C TRP A 47 12.46 -3.82 0.38
N LYS A 48 13.37 -4.78 0.17
CA LYS A 48 14.04 -5.54 1.23
C LYS A 48 15.26 -4.84 1.83
N GLN A 49 15.64 -3.67 1.31
CA GLN A 49 16.84 -2.96 1.73
C GLN A 49 16.60 -2.07 2.95
N ARG A 50 15.42 -1.46 3.06
CA ARG A 50 15.08 -0.48 4.11
C ARG A 50 13.59 -0.41 4.34
N HIS A 51 13.17 0.38 5.32
CA HIS A 51 11.75 0.64 5.52
C HIS A 51 11.13 1.27 4.26
N THR A 52 9.85 0.98 4.05
CA THR A 52 9.09 1.49 2.91
C THR A 52 7.81 2.16 3.41
N VAL A 53 7.63 3.44 3.11
CA VAL A 53 6.36 4.14 3.26
C VAL A 53 5.51 3.88 2.03
N VAL A 54 4.32 3.34 2.23
CA VAL A 54 3.32 3.06 1.19
C VAL A 54 2.10 3.94 1.46
N GLN A 55 1.76 4.85 0.55
CA GLN A 55 0.52 5.63 0.65
C GLN A 55 -0.48 5.19 -0.41
N VAL A 56 -1.68 4.80 0.00
CA VAL A 56 -2.80 4.55 -0.93
C VAL A 56 -3.66 5.80 -1.03
N TRP A 57 -3.94 6.26 -2.25
CA TRP A 57 -4.59 7.55 -2.49
C TRP A 57 -5.33 7.61 -3.83
N ALA A 58 -5.99 8.75 -4.10
CA ALA A 58 -6.60 9.05 -5.41
C ALA A 58 -6.54 10.54 -5.73
N THR A 59 -6.56 10.88 -7.01
CA THR A 59 -6.54 12.28 -7.48
C THR A 59 -7.81 13.05 -7.10
N TRP A 60 -8.95 12.39 -7.01
CA TRP A 60 -10.25 12.96 -6.65
C TRP A 60 -10.46 13.12 -5.14
N CYS A 61 -9.57 12.58 -4.31
CA CYS A 61 -9.65 12.62 -2.85
C CYS A 61 -9.08 13.94 -2.32
N SER A 62 -9.90 14.77 -1.68
CA SER A 62 -9.47 16.07 -1.15
C SER A 62 -8.44 15.97 -0.03
N TYR A 63 -8.59 15.02 0.88
CA TYR A 63 -7.62 14.77 1.96
C TYR A 63 -6.29 14.23 1.42
N CYS A 64 -6.35 13.37 0.38
CA CYS A 64 -5.15 12.90 -0.29
C CYS A 64 -4.36 14.03 -0.93
N ARG A 65 -5.05 14.98 -1.56
CA ARG A 65 -4.39 16.17 -2.15
C ARG A 65 -3.67 17.02 -1.11
N LYS A 66 -4.25 17.18 0.09
CA LYS A 66 -3.59 17.88 1.20
C LYS A 66 -2.35 17.10 1.67
N GLN A 67 -2.49 15.81 1.88
CA GLN A 67 -1.38 14.96 2.37
C GLN A 67 -0.24 14.83 1.34
N ASN A 68 -0.54 14.87 0.03
CA ASN A 68 0.48 14.80 -1.02
C ASN A 68 1.46 15.99 -1.01
N VAL A 69 1.07 17.14 -0.45
CA VAL A 69 1.99 18.27 -0.22
C VAL A 69 3.07 17.86 0.78
N HIS A 70 2.69 17.24 1.89
CA HIS A 70 3.62 16.76 2.92
C HIS A 70 4.46 15.57 2.41
N LEU A 71 3.85 14.71 1.60
CA LEU A 71 4.55 13.58 0.98
C LEU A 71 5.69 14.06 0.07
N GLU A 72 5.44 15.05 -0.77
CA GLU A 72 6.49 15.63 -1.62
C GLU A 72 7.61 16.25 -0.78
N GLN A 73 7.26 16.97 0.28
CA GLN A 73 8.26 17.54 1.21
C GLN A 73 9.09 16.43 1.88
N LEU A 74 8.47 15.31 2.25
CA LEU A 74 9.17 14.15 2.83
C LEU A 74 10.15 13.55 1.82
N VAL A 75 9.71 13.34 0.58
CA VAL A 75 10.56 12.82 -0.51
C VAL A 75 11.78 13.70 -0.76
N GLN A 76 11.60 15.02 -0.71
CA GLN A 76 12.70 15.98 -0.94
C GLN A 76 13.67 16.08 0.25
N LYS A 77 13.20 15.83 1.47
CA LYS A 77 14.01 15.90 2.69
C LYS A 77 14.82 14.65 2.99
N ILE A 78 14.33 13.49 2.59
CA ILE A 78 14.95 12.19 2.92
C ILE A 78 15.68 11.66 1.69
N PRO A 79 16.99 11.38 1.81
CA PRO A 79 17.75 10.73 0.74
C PRO A 79 17.14 9.38 0.34
N VAL A 80 17.07 9.12 -0.96
CA VAL A 80 16.47 7.90 -1.53
C VAL A 80 17.10 6.57 -1.05
N ASN A 81 18.30 6.64 -0.46
CA ASN A 81 19.01 5.50 0.11
C ASN A 81 18.74 5.30 1.61
N GLN A 82 17.87 6.09 2.22
CA GLN A 82 17.54 5.97 3.65
C GLN A 82 16.13 5.45 3.91
N LEU A 83 15.18 5.76 3.03
CA LEU A 83 13.79 5.35 3.14
C LEU A 83 13.22 5.12 1.74
N ASN A 84 12.53 4.01 1.53
CA ASN A 84 11.73 3.84 0.33
C ASN A 84 10.39 4.55 0.50
N ILE A 85 9.96 5.24 -0.54
CA ILE A 85 8.63 5.84 -0.61
C ILE A 85 7.99 5.37 -1.92
N ILE A 86 6.78 4.83 -1.84
CA ILE A 86 5.97 4.42 -2.98
C ILE A 86 4.52 4.78 -2.72
N THR A 87 3.82 5.22 -3.73
CA THR A 87 2.39 5.48 -3.61
C THR A 87 1.59 4.64 -4.58
N ILE A 88 0.38 4.27 -4.16
CA ILE A 88 -0.53 3.41 -4.92
C ILE A 88 -1.79 4.22 -5.20
N SER A 89 -2.02 4.56 -6.46
CA SER A 89 -3.25 5.24 -6.86
C SER A 89 -4.37 4.24 -7.11
N ILE A 90 -5.57 4.55 -6.58
CA ILE A 90 -6.81 3.82 -6.87
C ILE A 90 -7.65 4.48 -7.97
N ASP A 91 -7.09 5.44 -8.71
CA ASP A 91 -7.73 5.97 -9.90
C ASP A 91 -7.94 4.85 -10.95
N LYS A 92 -8.97 4.98 -11.78
CA LYS A 92 -9.29 3.95 -12.79
C LYS A 92 -8.22 3.83 -13.88
N THR A 93 -7.54 4.93 -14.19
CA THR A 93 -6.51 4.98 -15.24
C THR A 93 -5.33 5.86 -14.80
N ALA A 94 -4.17 5.69 -15.43
CA ALA A 94 -2.97 6.47 -15.15
C ALA A 94 -3.03 7.92 -15.68
N SER A 95 -3.92 8.22 -16.62
CA SER A 95 -3.97 9.56 -17.26
C SER A 95 -4.24 10.70 -16.26
N PRO A 96 -5.29 10.67 -15.41
CA PRO A 96 -5.51 11.71 -14.41
C PRO A 96 -4.37 11.79 -13.39
N VAL A 97 -3.73 10.66 -13.05
CA VAL A 97 -2.59 10.63 -12.13
C VAL A 97 -1.40 11.38 -12.72
N LYS A 98 -1.03 11.09 -13.97
CA LYS A 98 0.07 11.79 -14.67
C LYS A 98 -0.19 13.28 -14.79
N ALA A 99 -1.41 13.68 -15.16
CA ALA A 99 -1.80 15.09 -15.25
C ALA A 99 -1.71 15.80 -13.88
N TYR A 100 -2.14 15.11 -12.81
CA TYR A 100 -2.07 15.63 -11.45
C TYR A 100 -0.63 15.84 -10.99
N LEU A 101 0.26 14.86 -11.22
CA LEU A 101 1.69 14.97 -10.87
C LEU A 101 2.35 16.11 -11.61
N ALA A 102 2.14 16.22 -12.92
CA ALA A 102 2.70 17.30 -13.74
C ALA A 102 2.22 18.68 -13.30
N LYS A 103 0.91 18.84 -13.04
CA LYS A 103 0.31 20.10 -12.60
C LYS A 103 0.90 20.61 -11.27
N ASN A 104 1.26 19.72 -10.36
CA ASN A 104 1.74 20.06 -9.02
C ASN A 104 3.27 19.92 -8.90
N SER A 105 3.97 19.55 -9.97
CA SER A 105 5.43 19.27 -9.98
C SER A 105 5.85 18.25 -8.91
N TYR A 106 5.00 17.24 -8.67
CA TYR A 106 5.28 16.18 -7.69
C TYR A 106 6.19 15.10 -8.29
N THR A 107 7.16 14.68 -7.48
CA THR A 107 8.21 13.71 -7.88
C THR A 107 8.05 12.35 -7.22
N PHE A 108 7.22 12.21 -6.18
CA PHE A 108 7.03 10.92 -5.52
C PHE A 108 6.54 9.84 -6.50
N PRO A 109 7.07 8.61 -6.38
CA PRO A 109 6.72 7.54 -7.31
C PRO A 109 5.28 7.06 -7.10
N VAL A 110 4.56 6.85 -8.19
CA VAL A 110 3.18 6.36 -8.17
C VAL A 110 3.07 5.11 -9.02
N VAL A 111 2.49 4.04 -8.43
CA VAL A 111 2.00 2.88 -9.17
C VAL A 111 0.48 2.86 -9.16
N MET A 112 -0.11 2.24 -10.17
CA MET A 112 -1.55 2.01 -10.18
C MET A 112 -1.89 0.80 -9.32
N MET A 113 -3.06 0.82 -8.68
CA MET A 113 -3.58 -0.34 -7.96
C MET A 113 -3.78 -1.49 -8.92
N THR A 114 -3.17 -2.64 -8.63
CA THR A 114 -3.39 -3.90 -9.35
C THR A 114 -4.32 -4.83 -8.57
N PRO A 115 -4.91 -5.85 -9.18
CA PRO A 115 -5.68 -6.87 -8.47
C PRO A 115 -4.87 -7.54 -7.34
N GLU A 116 -3.59 -7.79 -7.56
CA GLU A 116 -2.68 -8.41 -6.58
C GLU A 116 -2.46 -7.50 -5.38
N LEU A 117 -2.16 -6.21 -5.61
CA LEU A 117 -2.02 -5.21 -4.55
C LEU A 117 -3.34 -5.02 -3.80
N ALA A 118 -4.47 -4.97 -4.52
CA ALA A 118 -5.78 -4.85 -3.91
C ALA A 118 -6.11 -6.04 -3.00
N LYS A 119 -5.75 -7.25 -3.42
CA LYS A 119 -5.90 -8.48 -2.63
C LYS A 119 -4.98 -8.48 -1.41
N ALA A 120 -3.72 -8.05 -1.57
CA ALA A 120 -2.72 -8.02 -0.49
C ALA A 120 -3.08 -6.98 0.59
N ILE A 121 -3.58 -5.81 0.19
CA ILE A 121 -3.99 -4.75 1.12
C ILE A 121 -5.35 -5.09 1.76
N GLY A 122 -6.21 -5.80 1.03
CA GLY A 122 -7.54 -6.19 1.49
C GLY A 122 -8.53 -5.02 1.54
N LYS A 123 -9.53 -5.14 2.42
CA LYS A 123 -10.61 -4.15 2.54
C LYS A 123 -10.10 -2.85 3.16
N ARG A 124 -10.15 -1.76 2.42
CA ARG A 124 -9.78 -0.42 2.91
C ARG A 124 -10.99 0.28 3.54
N ARG A 125 -10.74 1.14 4.53
CA ARG A 125 -11.75 2.03 5.13
C ARG A 125 -11.99 3.27 4.26
N GLY A 126 -10.98 3.70 3.52
CA GLY A 126 -11.03 4.87 2.65
C GLY A 126 -9.64 5.22 2.12
N VAL A 127 -9.47 6.46 1.70
CA VAL A 127 -8.17 7.04 1.35
C VAL A 127 -8.07 8.47 1.90
N PRO A 128 -6.87 8.94 2.27
CA PRO A 128 -5.59 8.24 2.20
C PRO A 128 -5.44 7.17 3.28
N GLU A 129 -4.68 6.12 3.00
CA GLU A 129 -4.14 5.20 4.00
C GLU A 129 -2.62 5.14 3.85
N VAL A 130 -1.91 5.08 4.97
CA VAL A 130 -0.45 4.99 5.00
C VAL A 130 -0.04 3.73 5.73
N TYR A 131 0.91 3.01 5.17
CA TYR A 131 1.55 1.85 5.78
C TYR A 131 3.06 2.08 5.83
N VAL A 132 3.70 1.69 6.92
CA VAL A 132 5.15 1.58 6.97
C VAL A 132 5.52 0.11 7.06
N LEU A 133 6.34 -0.33 6.12
CA LEU A 133 6.87 -1.69 6.07
C LEU A 133 8.32 -1.70 6.54
N ASN A 134 8.67 -2.70 7.33
CA ASN A 134 10.09 -2.97 7.58
C ASN A 134 10.73 -3.70 6.37
N PRO A 135 12.07 -3.91 6.35
CA PRO A 135 12.74 -4.61 5.25
C PRO A 135 12.24 -6.03 4.97
N GLN A 136 11.58 -6.67 5.94
CA GLN A 136 10.96 -7.99 5.78
C GLN A 136 9.54 -7.92 5.21
N GLY A 137 9.03 -6.71 4.90
CA GLY A 137 7.67 -6.49 4.40
C GLY A 137 6.58 -6.52 5.46
N LYS A 138 6.95 -6.57 6.76
CA LYS A 138 5.99 -6.53 7.86
C LYS A 138 5.50 -5.10 8.08
N VAL A 139 4.20 -4.91 8.19
CA VAL A 139 3.57 -3.63 8.55
C VAL A 139 3.92 -3.28 10.00
N VAL A 140 4.64 -2.19 10.21
CA VAL A 140 5.06 -1.71 11.53
C VAL A 140 4.28 -0.47 11.97
N GLN A 141 3.61 0.20 11.04
CA GLN A 141 2.71 1.32 11.30
C GLN A 141 1.61 1.34 10.22
N LYS A 142 0.41 1.79 10.62
CA LYS A 142 -0.74 1.98 9.73
C LYS A 142 -1.56 3.16 10.21
N ASP A 143 -1.85 4.08 9.30
CA ASP A 143 -2.62 5.28 9.55
C ASP A 143 -3.77 5.42 8.56
N TYR A 144 -4.88 5.99 9.00
CA TYR A 144 -6.08 6.22 8.20
C TYR A 144 -6.44 7.69 8.15
N GLY A 145 -6.85 8.14 6.96
CA GLY A 145 -7.26 9.52 6.74
C GLY A 145 -6.07 10.46 6.67
N LEU A 146 -6.36 11.75 6.72
CA LEU A 146 -5.34 12.79 6.71
C LEU A 146 -4.56 12.76 8.02
N MET A 147 -3.27 12.48 7.93
CA MET A 147 -2.34 12.63 9.04
C MET A 147 -2.07 14.12 9.28
N VAL A 148 -2.01 14.53 10.54
CA VAL A 148 -1.55 15.89 10.87
C VAL A 148 -0.07 16.04 10.54
N ASP A 149 0.36 17.28 10.28
CA ASP A 149 1.69 17.58 9.73
C ASP A 149 2.83 16.93 10.53
N LEU A 150 2.79 17.05 11.87
CA LEU A 150 3.81 16.48 12.75
C LEU A 150 3.88 14.95 12.61
N ASP A 151 2.74 14.26 12.67
CA ASP A 151 2.69 12.80 12.56
C ASP A 151 3.20 12.32 11.20
N PHE A 152 2.90 13.08 10.14
CA PHE A 152 3.38 12.74 8.80
C PHE A 152 4.91 12.87 8.69
N PHE A 153 5.48 13.94 9.24
CA PHE A 153 6.93 14.14 9.24
C PHE A 153 7.68 13.21 10.20
N GLU A 154 7.00 12.67 11.22
CA GLU A 154 7.57 11.61 12.05
C GLU A 154 7.87 10.31 11.29
N LEU A 155 7.30 10.11 10.08
CA LEU A 155 7.68 9.00 9.21
C LEU A 155 9.19 9.02 8.87
N ALA A 156 9.84 10.18 8.96
CA ALA A 156 11.30 10.30 8.81
C ALA A 156 12.09 9.48 9.84
N ARG A 157 11.49 9.11 10.98
CA ARG A 157 12.14 8.24 11.99
C ARG A 157 12.50 6.85 11.46
N TYR A 158 11.81 6.41 10.40
CA TYR A 158 12.07 5.14 9.74
C TYR A 158 13.22 5.20 8.72
N ALA A 159 13.72 6.41 8.42
CA ALA A 159 14.91 6.57 7.59
C ALA A 159 16.13 5.98 8.30
N GLU A 160 16.93 5.22 7.56
CA GLU A 160 18.18 4.69 8.10
C GLU A 160 19.18 5.83 8.34
N LYS A 161 19.73 5.88 9.54
CA LYS A 161 20.82 6.83 9.85
C LYS A 161 22.05 6.38 9.08
N GLN A 162 22.68 7.31 8.36
CA GLN A 162 24.00 7.04 7.78
C GLN A 162 24.96 6.73 8.95
N LYS A 163 25.59 5.55 8.88
CA LYS A 163 26.70 5.20 9.78
C LYS A 163 27.99 5.88 9.34
#